data_8007331af1eab61239da8cb60302dc1f
#
_entry.id   8007331af1eab61239da8cb60302dc1f
#
_cell.length_a   1.000
_cell.length_b   1.000
_cell.length_c   1.000
_cell.angle_alpha   90.00
_cell.angle_beta   90.00
_cell.angle_gamma   90.00
#
_symmetry.space_group_name_H-M   'P 1'
#
loop_
_entity.id
_entity.type
_entity.pdbx_description
1 polymer ?
#
loop_
_entity_poly.entity_id
_entity_poly.type
_entity_poly.pdbx_seq_one_letter_code
_entity_poly.pdbx_strand_id
1 'polypeptide(L)'
;MRSPINPQAPGYNPVGLVEKEKLVLRPLLAHDTQPSPGQRLKRKLSILLASCAVSLAVLFAFNILACNGTLFGIKPRPSELASPTPLQARDDQRSSGEEDCPCKPTSTVPDYFNTSPGPWIGKTATGKAPFMAQTRTFDHAATYVPNAPLQTQVPIQGWHPGNLSIFGMMGFLTPYTPSTGFGVDEWPLPEGAEIIWLQMVSRHGSRYPTGGSNVESFGARLANATGKFNATGELEFLNNWKYQMGTEILVPRGRQELFDSGVLHAYMYSSLYDPNTKIIARTTTQDRMLRSAENFLAGMFGLEWPNNVTLEVIIEGSNLNNSLAGYMNCPNEREDGLGSAARDIWVGHYLQNATERFSKLVTGYNWTLDDTYAAQTLCAYDTVASGYSRFCSLFTYEEWIGFGYSHDLQFYGNNAFGSETGRAIGIGFQQEVLARLQNHTIPYSETQVNVTLDNNTVTFPLNQSLYLDFSHDTNIVSILAAFGLTQFEEDLPADKYPGEHNFTVSHMTPFGARLDIEIIKTPKPLKADRSGYEDEGEETKYVHFVLNQRTVPLGWSHPECDAERVDGWCEFEAFLKVQEKMPGLARYEEVCFADGESP
;
A
#
# COMPACT_ATOMS: atom_id res chain seq x y z
N MET A 1 -5.90 46.59 -47.44
CA MET A 1 -4.88 47.64 -47.54
C MET A 1 -3.87 47.49 -46.43
N ARG A 2 -2.58 47.34 -46.86
CA ARG A 2 -1.34 47.38 -46.03
C ARG A 2 -1.06 46.32 -45.00
N SER A 3 -0.38 45.25 -45.40
CA SER A 3 0.80 44.64 -44.75
C SER A 3 2.01 45.59 -44.82
N PRO A 4 3.21 45.23 -44.31
CA PRO A 4 3.71 44.47 -43.17
C PRO A 4 4.84 45.22 -42.43
N ILE A 5 5.37 44.71 -41.31
CA ILE A 5 6.79 44.87 -40.92
C ILE A 5 7.24 43.74 -40.00
N ASN A 6 8.29 43.02 -40.43
CA ASN A 6 9.13 42.09 -39.70
C ASN A 6 10.37 42.88 -39.19
N PRO A 7 10.95 42.54 -38.05
CA PRO A 7 12.40 42.39 -37.99
C PRO A 7 12.91 41.16 -37.21
N GLN A 8 13.64 40.31 -37.91
CA GLN A 8 14.99 39.79 -37.69
C GLN A 8 15.47 39.55 -36.24
N ALA A 9 15.82 38.28 -36.01
CA ALA A 9 16.66 37.80 -34.93
C ALA A 9 18.14 38.14 -35.12
N PRO A 10 18.97 38.29 -34.09
CA PRO A 10 20.41 38.17 -34.17
C PRO A 10 20.90 36.78 -33.76
N GLY A 11 21.82 36.26 -34.57
CA GLY A 11 22.46 34.99 -34.43
C GLY A 11 23.41 34.88 -33.24
N TYR A 12 23.58 33.68 -32.79
CA TYR A 12 24.60 33.30 -31.82
C TYR A 12 25.64 32.39 -32.49
N ASN A 13 26.89 32.86 -32.48
CA ASN A 13 28.09 32.12 -32.92
C ASN A 13 28.67 31.31 -31.73
N PRO A 14 29.23 30.15 -31.96
CA PRO A 14 29.88 29.37 -30.93
C PRO A 14 31.39 29.66 -30.86
N VAL A 15 31.87 29.87 -29.63
CA VAL A 15 33.30 29.90 -29.26
C VAL A 15 33.36 29.19 -27.93
N GLY A 16 34.18 28.25 -27.64
CA GLY A 16 35.46 27.75 -28.00
C GLY A 16 35.78 26.61 -27.05
N LEU A 17 36.48 25.62 -27.56
CA LEU A 17 37.08 24.50 -26.81
C LEU A 17 38.04 25.02 -25.72
N VAL A 18 37.91 24.50 -24.50
CA VAL A 18 38.95 24.60 -23.47
C VAL A 18 39.41 23.19 -23.11
N GLU A 19 40.72 23.04 -23.18
CA GLU A 19 41.49 21.81 -23.02
C GLU A 19 41.36 21.16 -21.64
N LYS A 20 41.48 19.83 -21.64
CA LYS A 20 41.62 18.97 -20.47
C LYS A 20 43.00 19.16 -19.87
N GLU A 21 43.11 19.70 -18.67
CA GLU A 21 44.30 19.50 -17.83
C GLU A 21 44.29 18.13 -17.17
N LYS A 22 45.36 17.35 -17.46
CA LYS A 22 45.66 16.10 -16.81
C LYS A 22 46.34 16.37 -15.46
N LEU A 23 45.65 16.05 -14.35
CA LEU A 23 46.31 15.96 -13.07
C LEU A 23 47.02 14.60 -12.95
N VAL A 24 48.35 14.63 -12.92
CA VAL A 24 49.24 13.50 -12.69
C VAL A 24 49.38 13.28 -11.18
N LEU A 25 48.74 12.27 -10.63
CA LEU A 25 49.02 11.77 -9.28
C LEU A 25 50.12 10.69 -9.35
N ARG A 26 51.24 10.95 -8.70
CA ARG A 26 52.32 9.96 -8.48
C ARG A 26 51.87 8.92 -7.44
N PRO A 27 52.16 7.62 -7.64
CA PRO A 27 51.88 6.59 -6.63
C PRO A 27 53.00 6.52 -5.59
N LEU A 28 52.61 6.56 -4.31
CA LEU A 28 53.44 6.10 -3.18
C LEU A 28 53.37 4.57 -3.14
N LEU A 29 54.53 3.95 -3.37
CA LEU A 29 54.77 2.51 -3.24
C LEU A 29 54.65 2.09 -1.77
N ALA A 30 53.61 1.30 -1.47
CA ALA A 30 53.63 0.39 -0.32
C ALA A 30 53.58 -1.04 -0.87
N HIS A 31 54.62 -1.79 -0.61
CA HIS A 31 54.74 -3.21 -0.91
C HIS A 31 53.74 -4.00 -0.05
N ASP A 32 52.69 -4.46 -0.65
CA ASP A 32 51.80 -5.46 -0.05
C ASP A 32 51.86 -6.73 -0.91
N THR A 33 52.53 -7.75 -0.40
CA THR A 33 52.69 -9.06 -1.04
C THR A 33 51.36 -9.81 -0.95
N GLN A 34 50.62 -9.86 -2.05
CA GLN A 34 49.42 -10.67 -2.15
C GLN A 34 49.77 -12.18 -2.16
N PRO A 35 49.11 -12.99 -1.33
CA PRO A 35 49.33 -14.45 -1.34
C PRO A 35 48.80 -15.07 -2.61
N SER A 36 49.53 -16.08 -3.14
CA SER A 36 49.22 -16.80 -4.36
C SER A 36 47.85 -17.50 -4.32
N PRO A 37 47.21 -17.79 -5.49
CA PRO A 37 45.88 -18.44 -5.56
C PRO A 37 45.76 -19.74 -4.77
N GLY A 38 46.84 -20.51 -4.64
CA GLY A 38 46.90 -21.75 -3.86
C GLY A 38 46.85 -21.55 -2.34
N GLN A 39 47.32 -20.43 -1.83
CA GLN A 39 47.27 -20.11 -0.41
C GLN A 39 45.88 -19.59 -0.01
N ARG A 40 45.19 -18.88 -0.89
CA ARG A 40 43.77 -18.47 -0.67
C ARG A 40 42.83 -19.66 -0.62
N LEU A 41 43.04 -20.68 -1.45
CA LEU A 41 42.25 -21.90 -1.45
C LEU A 41 42.42 -22.72 -0.18
N LYS A 42 43.67 -22.89 0.31
CA LYS A 42 43.97 -23.60 1.56
C LYS A 42 43.36 -22.89 2.78
N ARG A 43 43.39 -21.56 2.82
CA ARG A 43 42.79 -20.77 3.93
C ARG A 43 41.28 -20.83 3.96
N LYS A 44 40.60 -20.82 2.77
CA LYS A 44 39.15 -21.02 2.67
C LYS A 44 38.74 -22.44 3.06
N LEU A 45 39.52 -23.44 2.68
CA LEU A 45 39.24 -24.84 3.04
C LEU A 45 39.42 -25.10 4.55
N SER A 46 40.42 -24.48 5.19
CA SER A 46 40.62 -24.59 6.64
C SER A 46 39.49 -23.89 7.44
N ILE A 47 38.96 -22.78 6.96
CA ILE A 47 37.85 -22.08 7.61
C ILE A 47 36.57 -22.92 7.47
N LEU A 48 36.30 -23.53 6.30
CA LEU A 48 35.14 -24.41 6.10
C LEU A 48 35.22 -25.67 6.99
N LEU A 49 36.35 -26.29 7.10
CA LEU A 49 36.56 -27.47 7.97
C LEU A 49 36.41 -27.14 9.46
N ALA A 50 36.89 -25.98 9.90
CA ALA A 50 36.70 -25.52 11.28
C ALA A 50 35.22 -25.23 11.58
N SER A 51 34.47 -24.63 10.64
CA SER A 51 33.05 -24.36 10.76
C SER A 51 32.22 -25.66 10.85
N CYS A 52 32.53 -26.67 10.01
CA CYS A 52 31.87 -27.97 10.09
C CYS A 52 32.17 -28.74 11.41
N ALA A 53 33.38 -28.62 11.95
CA ALA A 53 33.71 -29.26 13.21
C ALA A 53 32.97 -28.65 14.41
N VAL A 54 32.78 -27.33 14.42
CA VAL A 54 32.00 -26.63 15.46
C VAL A 54 30.51 -27.00 15.36
N SER A 55 29.96 -27.08 14.17
CA SER A 55 28.57 -27.49 13.96
C SER A 55 28.30 -28.93 14.39
N LEU A 56 29.22 -29.85 14.12
CA LEU A 56 29.12 -31.26 14.57
C LEU A 56 29.26 -31.38 16.09
N ALA A 57 30.12 -30.60 16.74
CA ALA A 57 30.28 -30.58 18.19
C ALA A 57 29.00 -30.06 18.91
N VAL A 58 28.35 -29.04 18.34
CA VAL A 58 27.08 -28.52 18.87
C VAL A 58 25.95 -29.53 18.72
N LEU A 59 25.86 -30.23 17.59
CA LEU A 59 24.85 -31.29 17.38
C LEU A 59 25.10 -32.49 18.30
N PHE A 60 26.36 -32.83 18.58
CA PHE A 60 26.71 -33.92 19.51
C PHE A 60 26.40 -33.55 20.96
N ALA A 61 26.65 -32.31 21.38
CA ALA A 61 26.25 -31.80 22.69
C ALA A 61 24.74 -31.77 22.91
N PHE A 62 23.94 -31.42 21.88
CA PHE A 62 22.49 -31.46 21.94
C PHE A 62 21.95 -32.90 22.07
N ASN A 63 22.54 -33.88 21.38
CA ASN A 63 22.13 -35.28 21.51
C ASN A 63 22.49 -35.87 22.88
N ILE A 64 23.60 -35.48 23.51
CA ILE A 64 23.95 -35.95 24.85
C ILE A 64 23.02 -35.35 25.92
N LEU A 65 22.55 -34.11 25.75
CA LEU A 65 21.56 -33.49 26.63
C LEU A 65 20.16 -34.13 26.49
N ALA A 66 19.83 -34.61 25.30
CA ALA A 66 18.55 -35.29 25.05
C ALA A 66 18.50 -36.73 25.57
N CYS A 67 19.67 -37.38 25.74
CA CYS A 67 19.75 -38.78 26.27
C CYS A 67 19.89 -38.88 27.78
N ASN A 68 20.21 -37.79 28.51
CA ASN A 68 20.22 -37.80 29.98
C ASN A 68 18.92 -37.22 30.54
N GLY A 69 17.85 -38.02 30.45
CA GLY A 69 16.57 -37.73 31.07
C GLY A 69 16.64 -37.84 32.59
N THR A 70 17.00 -36.75 33.25
CA THR A 70 16.63 -36.50 34.65
C THR A 70 16.57 -35.01 34.89
N LEU A 71 15.38 -34.47 34.87
CA LEU A 71 14.87 -33.47 35.82
C LEU A 71 13.45 -33.01 35.42
N PHE A 72 12.60 -33.10 36.45
CA PHE A 72 11.17 -32.76 36.48
C PHE A 72 10.19 -33.89 36.07
N GLY A 73 9.86 -34.70 37.10
CA GLY A 73 8.73 -35.60 37.06
C GLY A 73 7.41 -34.84 37.00
N ILE A 74 6.77 -34.87 35.83
CA ILE A 74 5.35 -34.67 35.69
C ILE A 74 4.83 -35.87 34.88
N LYS A 75 4.11 -36.77 35.56
CA LYS A 75 3.41 -37.88 34.93
C LYS A 75 2.22 -37.30 34.12
N PRO A 76 2.08 -37.64 32.85
CA PRO A 76 0.84 -37.33 32.14
C PRO A 76 -0.26 -38.27 32.60
N ARG A 77 -1.40 -37.74 33.02
CA ARG A 77 -2.65 -38.47 33.13
C ARG A 77 -3.22 -38.68 31.71
N PRO A 78 -3.76 -39.87 31.43
CA PRO A 78 -4.51 -40.08 30.19
C PRO A 78 -5.80 -39.29 30.24
N SER A 79 -6.01 -38.40 29.27
CA SER A 79 -7.29 -37.75 29.04
C SER A 79 -8.18 -38.71 28.22
N GLU A 80 -9.20 -39.26 28.83
CA GLU A 80 -10.32 -39.83 28.11
C GLU A 80 -11.05 -38.76 27.30
N LEU A 81 -11.16 -38.96 25.99
CA LEU A 81 -12.03 -38.18 25.13
C LEU A 81 -13.48 -38.49 25.47
N ALA A 82 -14.14 -37.58 26.17
CA ALA A 82 -15.59 -37.58 26.31
C ALA A 82 -16.18 -36.74 25.15
N SER A 83 -17.07 -37.39 24.39
CA SER A 83 -17.89 -36.75 23.36
C SER A 83 -18.84 -35.71 23.97
N PRO A 84 -19.11 -34.58 23.34
CA PRO A 84 -20.06 -33.61 23.88
C PRO A 84 -21.49 -34.10 23.70
N THR A 85 -22.19 -34.26 24.81
CA THR A 85 -23.64 -34.47 24.88
C THR A 85 -24.35 -33.11 24.70
N PRO A 86 -25.51 -33.04 23.99
CA PRO A 86 -26.24 -31.80 23.82
C PRO A 86 -26.83 -31.31 25.16
N LEU A 87 -26.61 -30.04 25.46
CA LEU A 87 -27.25 -29.35 26.57
C LEU A 87 -28.74 -29.19 26.30
N GLN A 88 -29.56 -29.92 27.06
CA GLN A 88 -30.99 -29.66 27.19
C GLN A 88 -31.21 -28.41 28.04
N ALA A 89 -32.08 -27.53 27.55
CA ALA A 89 -32.59 -26.42 28.31
C ALA A 89 -33.27 -26.89 29.60
N ARG A 90 -32.85 -26.34 30.71
CA ARG A 90 -33.58 -26.44 31.98
C ARG A 90 -34.39 -25.17 32.17
N ASP A 91 -35.71 -25.33 32.14
CA ASP A 91 -36.64 -24.41 32.77
C ASP A 91 -36.44 -24.49 34.30
N ASP A 92 -36.07 -23.38 34.89
CA ASP A 92 -36.16 -23.23 36.34
C ASP A 92 -37.05 -22.02 36.67
N GLN A 93 -38.09 -22.40 37.40
CA GLN A 93 -39.12 -21.52 37.92
C GLN A 93 -38.56 -20.54 38.96
N ARG A 94 -39.08 -19.36 38.85
CA ARG A 94 -39.08 -18.23 39.72
C ARG A 94 -39.28 -18.55 41.21
N SER A 95 -38.45 -18.00 42.08
CA SER A 95 -38.86 -17.55 43.40
C SER A 95 -38.26 -16.16 43.70
N SER A 96 -39.15 -15.30 44.12
CA SER A 96 -38.98 -13.92 44.50
C SER A 96 -38.10 -13.72 45.72
N GLY A 97 -37.16 -12.80 45.64
CA GLY A 97 -36.43 -12.25 46.78
C GLY A 97 -35.72 -10.99 46.29
N GLU A 98 -36.38 -9.82 46.52
CA GLU A 98 -35.77 -8.53 46.40
C GLU A 98 -34.66 -8.36 47.42
N GLU A 99 -33.41 -8.23 46.97
CA GLU A 99 -32.39 -7.48 47.70
C GLU A 99 -31.76 -6.44 46.74
N ASP A 100 -31.93 -5.20 47.13
CA ASP A 100 -31.34 -4.00 46.53
C ASP A 100 -29.81 -4.14 46.40
N CYS A 101 -29.32 -4.25 45.19
CA CYS A 101 -27.91 -4.02 44.86
C CYS A 101 -27.80 -2.67 44.15
N PRO A 102 -27.20 -1.65 44.78
CA PRO A 102 -27.00 -0.36 44.13
C PRO A 102 -25.85 -0.44 43.16
N CYS A 103 -26.04 0.17 42.00
CA CYS A 103 -25.06 0.46 40.99
C CYS A 103 -24.78 -0.65 39.97
N LYS A 104 -25.72 -0.87 39.04
CA LYS A 104 -25.33 -1.18 37.67
C LYS A 104 -24.62 0.06 37.11
N PRO A 105 -23.36 -0.07 36.62
CA PRO A 105 -22.81 0.98 35.81
C PRO A 105 -23.71 1.09 34.58
N THR A 106 -24.40 2.22 34.44
CA THR A 106 -25.07 2.59 33.19
C THR A 106 -23.99 2.55 32.10
N SER A 107 -24.12 1.60 31.19
CA SER A 107 -23.29 1.54 30.01
C SER A 107 -23.35 2.93 29.33
N THR A 108 -22.24 3.63 29.30
CA THR A 108 -22.12 4.93 28.64
C THR A 108 -22.01 4.77 27.13
N VAL A 109 -22.07 3.54 26.62
CA VAL A 109 -22.07 3.25 25.20
C VAL A 109 -23.47 3.48 24.65
N PRO A 110 -23.67 4.41 23.69
CA PRO A 110 -24.96 4.63 23.06
C PRO A 110 -25.54 3.35 22.46
N ASP A 111 -26.87 3.20 22.52
CA ASP A 111 -27.59 1.99 22.07
C ASP A 111 -27.39 1.64 20.57
N TYR A 112 -26.94 2.60 19.76
CA TYR A 112 -26.59 2.36 18.37
C TYR A 112 -25.22 1.71 18.13
N PHE A 113 -24.36 1.65 19.18
CA PHE A 113 -23.17 0.83 19.14
C PHE A 113 -23.52 -0.59 19.52
N ASN A 114 -23.36 -1.52 18.58
CA ASN A 114 -23.53 -2.92 18.90
C ASN A 114 -22.34 -3.40 19.73
N THR A 115 -22.52 -3.49 21.04
CA THR A 115 -21.50 -3.97 21.99
C THR A 115 -21.27 -5.47 21.90
N SER A 116 -22.07 -6.18 21.13
CA SER A 116 -21.87 -7.57 20.74
C SER A 116 -21.90 -7.62 19.23
N PRO A 117 -20.77 -7.37 18.55
CA PRO A 117 -20.76 -7.41 17.10
C PRO A 117 -21.19 -8.80 16.65
N GLY A 118 -22.37 -8.87 16.03
CA GLY A 118 -22.80 -10.06 15.33
C GLY A 118 -21.77 -10.42 14.27
N PRO A 119 -21.70 -11.67 13.81
CA PRO A 119 -20.87 -12.01 12.69
C PRO A 119 -21.24 -11.10 11.52
N TRP A 120 -20.23 -10.51 10.87
CA TRP A 120 -20.39 -9.73 9.66
C TRP A 120 -21.25 -10.49 8.64
N ILE A 121 -22.42 -9.94 8.30
CA ILE A 121 -23.36 -10.53 7.34
C ILE A 121 -23.14 -9.93 5.94
N GLY A 122 -22.11 -9.14 5.72
CA GLY A 122 -21.77 -8.62 4.40
C GLY A 122 -21.54 -9.73 3.39
N LYS A 123 -21.44 -9.40 2.12
CA LYS A 123 -21.09 -10.36 1.07
C LYS A 123 -19.88 -11.15 1.52
N THR A 124 -20.09 -12.34 2.05
CA THR A 124 -19.04 -13.28 2.34
C THR A 124 -18.29 -13.51 1.04
N ALA A 125 -16.96 -13.56 1.11
CA ALA A 125 -16.17 -13.92 -0.03
C ALA A 125 -16.76 -15.15 -0.70
N THR A 126 -17.35 -14.96 -1.87
CA THR A 126 -17.95 -16.03 -2.66
C THR A 126 -16.79 -16.73 -3.36
N GLY A 127 -16.33 -17.81 -2.80
CA GLY A 127 -15.23 -18.58 -3.38
C GLY A 127 -14.67 -19.55 -2.34
N LYS A 128 -13.80 -20.41 -2.79
CA LYS A 128 -13.06 -21.27 -1.87
C LYS A 128 -12.19 -20.40 -0.98
N ALA A 129 -12.15 -20.69 0.30
CA ALA A 129 -11.27 -20.00 1.24
C ALA A 129 -9.85 -19.91 0.66
N PRO A 130 -9.11 -18.79 0.86
CA PRO A 130 -7.77 -18.59 0.29
C PRO A 130 -6.84 -19.77 0.55
N PHE A 131 -6.93 -20.34 1.74
CA PHE A 131 -6.16 -21.51 2.14
C PHE A 131 -6.45 -22.73 1.24
N MET A 132 -7.69 -22.92 0.82
CA MET A 132 -8.09 -24.03 -0.08
C MET A 132 -7.65 -23.77 -1.54
N ALA A 133 -7.59 -22.51 -1.97
CA ALA A 133 -7.09 -22.16 -3.30
C ALA A 133 -5.58 -22.42 -3.42
N GLN A 134 -4.85 -22.29 -2.31
CA GLN A 134 -3.40 -22.43 -2.27
C GLN A 134 -2.91 -23.87 -2.05
N THR A 135 -3.78 -24.77 -1.69
CA THR A 135 -3.44 -26.21 -1.56
C THR A 135 -3.42 -26.92 -2.90
N ARG A 136 -3.76 -26.24 -4.01
CA ARG A 136 -3.65 -26.85 -5.34
C ARG A 136 -2.21 -26.88 -5.79
N THR A 137 -1.76 -28.06 -6.14
CA THR A 137 -0.47 -28.29 -6.78
C THR A 137 -0.42 -27.61 -8.13
N PHE A 138 0.70 -26.95 -8.43
CA PHE A 138 1.00 -26.46 -9.76
C PHE A 138 1.20 -27.63 -10.71
N ASP A 139 0.66 -27.53 -11.92
CA ASP A 139 0.57 -28.64 -12.86
C ASP A 139 1.92 -29.28 -13.25
N HIS A 140 3.05 -28.60 -13.08
CA HIS A 140 4.29 -29.08 -13.70
C HIS A 140 5.51 -29.17 -12.78
N ALA A 141 5.39 -28.71 -11.60
CA ALA A 141 6.50 -28.76 -10.67
C ALA A 141 6.02 -29.25 -9.33
N ALA A 142 5.35 -30.35 -9.35
CA ALA A 142 4.68 -30.95 -8.19
C ALA A 142 5.52 -31.03 -6.91
N THR A 143 6.81 -30.77 -6.99
CA THR A 143 7.75 -30.75 -5.87
C THR A 143 8.01 -29.36 -5.30
N TYR A 144 7.51 -28.28 -5.94
CA TYR A 144 7.74 -26.92 -5.48
C TYR A 144 6.42 -26.22 -5.13
N VAL A 145 6.20 -26.01 -3.85
CA VAL A 145 5.15 -25.12 -3.34
C VAL A 145 5.82 -23.80 -3.00
N PRO A 146 5.53 -22.71 -3.74
CA PRO A 146 6.11 -21.43 -3.39
C PRO A 146 5.49 -20.96 -2.08
N ASN A 147 6.27 -20.96 -1.03
CA ASN A 147 5.89 -20.36 0.24
C ASN A 147 6.74 -19.13 0.53
N ALA A 148 6.79 -18.20 -0.38
CA ALA A 148 7.62 -17.00 -0.34
C ALA A 148 9.15 -17.32 -0.40
N PRO A 149 9.97 -16.48 -0.96
CA PRO A 149 9.60 -15.16 -1.44
C PRO A 149 8.92 -15.23 -2.81
N LEU A 150 8.26 -14.15 -3.16
CA LEU A 150 7.77 -13.91 -4.51
C LEU A 150 8.88 -14.08 -5.53
N GLN A 151 8.53 -14.51 -6.73
CA GLN A 151 9.41 -14.38 -7.87
C GLN A 151 9.78 -12.90 -8.04
N THR A 152 11.06 -12.59 -7.91
CA THR A 152 11.57 -11.20 -7.98
C THR A 152 12.20 -10.88 -9.32
N GLN A 153 12.45 -11.91 -10.14
CA GLN A 153 13.03 -11.76 -11.48
C GLN A 153 12.35 -12.71 -12.44
N VAL A 154 12.09 -12.22 -13.63
CA VAL A 154 11.56 -12.98 -14.78
C VAL A 154 12.48 -12.69 -15.97
N PRO A 155 12.89 -13.70 -16.76
CA PRO A 155 13.57 -13.45 -18.03
C PRO A 155 12.63 -12.71 -18.98
N ILE A 156 12.93 -11.44 -19.25
CA ILE A 156 12.11 -10.54 -20.07
C ILE A 156 12.89 -10.13 -21.30
N GLN A 157 12.23 -10.07 -22.45
CA GLN A 157 12.77 -9.52 -23.68
C GLN A 157 12.59 -8.00 -23.74
N GLY A 158 13.43 -7.33 -24.50
CA GLY A 158 13.38 -5.88 -24.69
C GLY A 158 14.47 -5.11 -23.96
N TRP A 159 14.44 -3.79 -24.09
CA TRP A 159 15.41 -2.90 -23.46
C TRP A 159 15.14 -2.81 -21.94
N HIS A 160 16.22 -2.86 -21.18
CA HIS A 160 16.19 -2.92 -19.73
C HIS A 160 16.91 -1.71 -19.14
N PRO A 161 16.20 -0.75 -18.54
CA PRO A 161 16.83 0.32 -17.79
C PRO A 161 17.33 -0.21 -16.45
N GLY A 162 18.61 -0.62 -16.40
CA GLY A 162 19.33 -0.79 -15.14
C GLY A 162 18.76 -1.80 -14.13
N ASN A 163 18.46 -3.04 -14.47
CA ASN A 163 18.01 -4.10 -13.52
C ASN A 163 16.66 -3.85 -12.79
N LEU A 164 15.79 -3.03 -13.31
CA LEU A 164 14.48 -2.82 -12.72
C LEU A 164 13.62 -4.11 -12.80
N SER A 165 12.98 -4.45 -11.70
CA SER A 165 12.02 -5.54 -11.65
C SER A 165 10.69 -5.13 -12.28
N ILE A 166 10.11 -6.00 -13.14
CA ILE A 166 8.75 -5.76 -13.67
C ILE A 166 7.69 -5.64 -12.58
N PHE A 167 7.95 -6.19 -11.39
CA PHE A 167 7.03 -6.10 -10.26
C PHE A 167 6.91 -4.70 -9.67
N GLY A 168 7.80 -3.77 -10.00
CA GLY A 168 7.64 -2.33 -9.76
C GLY A 168 6.83 -1.59 -10.84
N MET A 169 6.42 -2.29 -11.93
CA MET A 169 5.71 -1.72 -13.08
C MET A 169 4.25 -2.20 -13.15
N MET A 170 3.68 -2.65 -12.03
CA MET A 170 2.32 -3.22 -12.00
C MET A 170 1.26 -2.24 -11.48
N GLY A 171 1.57 -0.94 -11.45
CA GLY A 171 0.67 0.08 -10.93
C GLY A 171 0.17 -0.25 -9.53
N PHE A 172 -1.13 -0.15 -9.29
CA PHE A 172 -1.74 -0.49 -8.00
C PHE A 172 -1.69 -2.00 -7.64
N LEU A 173 -1.29 -2.87 -8.58
CA LEU A 173 -1.11 -4.31 -8.34
C LEU A 173 0.34 -4.67 -7.94
N THR A 174 1.20 -3.68 -7.82
CA THR A 174 2.57 -3.84 -7.32
C THR A 174 2.53 -4.43 -5.89
N PRO A 175 3.23 -5.54 -5.61
CA PRO A 175 3.45 -5.99 -4.24
C PRO A 175 4.14 -4.90 -3.43
N TYR A 176 3.87 -4.79 -2.12
CA TYR A 176 4.47 -3.73 -1.33
C TYR A 176 6.00 -3.71 -1.45
N THR A 177 6.49 -2.54 -1.82
CA THR A 177 7.90 -2.15 -1.74
C THR A 177 7.95 -0.68 -1.30
N PRO A 178 8.98 -0.25 -0.56
CA PRO A 178 9.21 1.18 -0.33
C PRO A 178 9.25 1.93 -1.67
N SER A 179 8.74 3.16 -1.69
CA SER A 179 8.86 4.03 -2.85
C SER A 179 10.34 4.30 -3.18
N THR A 180 10.64 4.64 -4.41
CA THR A 180 11.99 5.09 -4.81
C THR A 180 12.32 6.49 -4.29
N GLY A 181 11.32 7.26 -3.89
CA GLY A 181 11.42 8.62 -3.37
C GLY A 181 10.63 9.63 -4.19
N PHE A 182 10.48 10.82 -3.65
CA PHE A 182 9.73 11.93 -4.25
C PHE A 182 10.62 13.17 -4.43
N GLY A 183 11.92 12.95 -4.70
CA GLY A 183 12.86 13.98 -5.14
C GLY A 183 13.65 14.66 -4.01
N VAL A 184 13.47 14.25 -2.75
CA VAL A 184 14.28 14.70 -1.61
C VAL A 184 14.97 13.51 -0.93
N ASP A 185 16.08 13.77 -0.25
CA ASP A 185 16.79 12.78 0.55
C ASP A 185 16.09 12.55 1.90
N GLU A 186 16.23 11.34 2.43
CA GLU A 186 15.75 11.01 3.76
C GLU A 186 16.73 11.50 4.84
N TRP A 187 16.23 12.29 5.77
CA TRP A 187 17.03 12.86 6.84
C TRP A 187 16.70 12.20 8.20
N PRO A 188 17.69 11.83 9.00
CA PRO A 188 17.44 11.36 10.36
C PRO A 188 16.87 12.50 11.22
N LEU A 189 16.16 12.15 12.29
CA LEU A 189 15.76 13.15 13.29
C LEU A 189 17.00 13.87 13.84
N PRO A 190 17.01 15.22 13.91
CA PRO A 190 18.10 15.95 14.51
C PRO A 190 18.14 15.75 16.03
N GLU A 191 19.29 16.00 16.64
CA GLU A 191 19.46 15.85 18.09
C GLU A 191 18.44 16.71 18.87
N GLY A 192 17.73 16.09 19.79
CA GLY A 192 16.69 16.73 20.60
C GLY A 192 15.33 16.84 19.93
N ALA A 193 15.19 16.39 18.68
CA ALA A 193 13.87 16.29 18.05
C ALA A 193 13.18 14.98 18.42
N GLU A 194 11.86 15.02 18.47
CA GLU A 194 11.03 13.84 18.72
C GLU A 194 9.76 13.85 17.87
N ILE A 195 9.32 12.68 17.41
CA ILE A 195 7.97 12.51 16.85
C ILE A 195 7.01 12.47 18.03
N ILE A 196 6.00 13.33 18.01
CA ILE A 196 5.03 13.46 19.13
C ILE A 196 3.63 13.01 18.74
N TRP A 197 3.36 12.78 17.46
CA TRP A 197 2.05 12.40 16.97
C TRP A 197 2.16 11.74 15.60
N LEU A 198 1.28 10.78 15.32
CA LEU A 198 1.19 10.06 14.05
C LEU A 198 -0.26 9.86 13.63
N GLN A 199 -0.56 10.19 12.38
CA GLN A 199 -1.74 9.71 11.66
C GLN A 199 -1.31 8.86 10.49
N MET A 200 -1.57 7.57 10.54
CA MET A 200 -1.38 6.65 9.42
C MET A 200 -2.70 6.42 8.68
N VAL A 201 -2.66 6.39 7.36
CA VAL A 201 -3.69 5.75 6.53
C VAL A 201 -3.05 4.71 5.63
N SER A 202 -3.51 3.46 5.77
CA SER A 202 -2.94 2.30 5.07
C SER A 202 -3.95 1.69 4.11
N ARG A 203 -3.48 1.30 2.94
CA ARG A 203 -4.20 0.45 1.99
C ARG A 203 -4.23 -1.00 2.47
N HIS A 204 -5.24 -1.77 2.05
CA HIS A 204 -5.24 -3.23 2.23
C HIS A 204 -4.03 -3.89 1.54
N GLY A 205 -3.63 -5.07 2.00
CA GLY A 205 -2.57 -5.87 1.40
C GLY A 205 -2.95 -6.55 0.08
N SER A 206 -2.00 -7.28 -0.49
CA SER A 206 -2.21 -8.07 -1.71
C SER A 206 -3.41 -9.00 -1.58
N ARG A 207 -4.24 -9.04 -2.63
CA ARG A 207 -5.53 -9.74 -2.64
C ARG A 207 -5.81 -10.45 -3.96
N TYR A 208 -6.82 -11.29 -3.98
CA TYR A 208 -7.40 -11.81 -5.20
C TYR A 208 -8.11 -10.71 -6.02
N PRO A 209 -8.32 -10.93 -7.32
CA PRO A 209 -9.03 -9.98 -8.17
C PRO A 209 -10.42 -9.62 -7.65
N THR A 210 -10.90 -8.45 -8.04
CA THR A 210 -12.29 -8.04 -7.83
C THR A 210 -13.23 -8.92 -8.67
N GLY A 211 -14.40 -9.24 -8.14
CA GLY A 211 -15.42 -10.00 -8.84
C GLY A 211 -15.85 -9.29 -10.13
N GLY A 212 -15.97 -10.04 -11.22
CA GLY A 212 -16.28 -9.50 -12.54
C GLY A 212 -15.13 -8.82 -13.26
N SER A 213 -13.89 -8.89 -12.71
CA SER A 213 -12.71 -8.30 -13.33
C SER A 213 -12.37 -8.88 -14.71
N ASN A 214 -11.51 -8.17 -15.45
CA ASN A 214 -11.03 -8.63 -16.77
C ASN A 214 -10.37 -10.01 -16.72
N VAL A 215 -9.66 -10.35 -15.66
CA VAL A 215 -8.98 -11.65 -15.48
C VAL A 215 -9.98 -12.80 -15.25
N GLU A 216 -11.04 -12.57 -14.50
CA GLU A 216 -12.13 -13.54 -14.31
C GLU A 216 -12.87 -13.75 -15.64
N SER A 217 -13.18 -12.66 -16.33
CA SER A 217 -13.84 -12.67 -17.63
C SER A 217 -12.99 -13.40 -18.69
N PHE A 218 -11.68 -13.19 -18.73
CA PHE A 218 -10.74 -13.92 -19.59
C PHE A 218 -10.75 -15.41 -19.25
N GLY A 219 -10.67 -15.76 -17.97
CA GLY A 219 -10.76 -17.15 -17.52
C GLY A 219 -12.04 -17.84 -17.96
N ALA A 220 -13.18 -17.14 -17.87
CA ALA A 220 -14.47 -17.66 -18.34
C ALA A 220 -14.51 -17.85 -19.86
N ARG A 221 -13.96 -16.89 -20.64
CA ARG A 221 -13.87 -17.02 -22.12
C ARG A 221 -13.05 -18.23 -22.53
N LEU A 222 -11.88 -18.44 -21.94
CA LEU A 222 -11.04 -19.61 -22.22
C LEU A 222 -11.70 -20.93 -21.79
N ALA A 223 -12.35 -20.95 -20.64
CA ALA A 223 -13.10 -22.14 -20.19
C ALA A 223 -14.21 -22.54 -21.19
N ASN A 224 -14.95 -21.57 -21.72
CA ASN A 224 -15.97 -21.79 -22.74
C ASN A 224 -15.39 -22.25 -24.10
N ALA A 225 -14.15 -21.92 -24.38
CA ALA A 225 -13.43 -22.33 -25.59
C ALA A 225 -12.67 -23.65 -25.43
N THR A 226 -12.64 -24.25 -24.24
CA THR A 226 -11.92 -25.49 -23.96
C THR A 226 -12.28 -26.60 -24.96
N GLY A 227 -11.26 -27.24 -25.55
CA GLY A 227 -11.41 -28.27 -26.57
C GLY A 227 -11.75 -27.75 -27.98
N LYS A 228 -11.93 -26.42 -28.14
CA LYS A 228 -12.19 -25.78 -29.43
C LYS A 228 -11.01 -24.94 -29.93
N PHE A 229 -10.05 -24.64 -29.06
CA PHE A 229 -8.85 -23.90 -29.43
C PHE A 229 -7.58 -24.71 -29.20
N ASN A 230 -6.53 -24.32 -29.90
CA ASN A 230 -5.19 -24.83 -29.71
C ASN A 230 -4.20 -23.66 -29.65
N ALA A 231 -3.49 -23.57 -28.56
CA ALA A 231 -2.44 -22.58 -28.32
C ALA A 231 -1.07 -23.25 -28.53
N THR A 232 -0.13 -22.52 -29.12
CA THR A 232 1.22 -22.98 -29.46
C THR A 232 2.29 -22.02 -28.94
N GLY A 233 3.57 -22.40 -29.01
CA GLY A 233 4.67 -21.55 -28.60
C GLY A 233 4.57 -21.15 -27.11
N GLU A 234 4.82 -19.89 -26.83
CA GLU A 234 4.78 -19.34 -25.44
C GLU A 234 3.41 -19.42 -24.78
N LEU A 235 2.33 -19.55 -25.56
CA LEU A 235 0.96 -19.71 -25.08
C LEU A 235 0.51 -21.17 -24.94
N GLU A 236 1.33 -22.16 -25.24
CA GLU A 236 0.96 -23.60 -25.22
C GLU A 236 0.37 -24.03 -23.88
N PHE A 237 0.80 -23.42 -22.77
CA PHE A 237 0.29 -23.73 -21.43
C PHE A 237 -1.21 -23.45 -21.27
N LEU A 238 -1.80 -22.57 -22.09
CA LEU A 238 -3.22 -22.23 -22.05
C LEU A 238 -4.11 -23.42 -22.40
N ASN A 239 -3.61 -24.40 -23.15
CA ASN A 239 -4.37 -25.61 -23.47
C ASN A 239 -4.81 -26.41 -22.25
N ASN A 240 -4.08 -26.25 -21.11
CA ASN A 240 -4.36 -26.91 -19.84
C ASN A 240 -4.61 -25.93 -18.71
N TRP A 241 -4.45 -24.63 -18.95
CA TRP A 241 -4.62 -23.59 -17.93
C TRP A 241 -6.10 -23.39 -17.58
N LYS A 242 -6.35 -23.12 -16.31
CA LYS A 242 -7.68 -22.78 -15.81
C LYS A 242 -7.58 -21.65 -14.82
N TYR A 243 -8.48 -20.70 -14.89
CA TYR A 243 -8.64 -19.68 -13.88
C TYR A 243 -9.10 -20.31 -12.55
N GLN A 244 -8.36 -20.08 -11.48
CA GLN A 244 -8.60 -20.73 -10.18
C GLN A 244 -8.41 -19.78 -9.00
N MET A 245 -8.42 -18.47 -9.23
CA MET A 245 -8.27 -17.49 -8.16
C MET A 245 -9.56 -17.37 -7.34
N GLY A 246 -9.39 -16.95 -6.08
CA GLY A 246 -10.49 -16.44 -5.26
C GLY A 246 -10.92 -15.05 -5.71
N THR A 247 -11.77 -14.41 -4.93
CA THR A 247 -12.32 -13.08 -5.22
C THR A 247 -12.16 -12.19 -4.00
N GLU A 248 -11.58 -11.00 -4.16
CA GLU A 248 -11.52 -9.85 -3.23
C GLU A 248 -10.78 -10.02 -1.90
N ILE A 249 -10.66 -11.22 -1.37
CA ILE A 249 -10.03 -11.46 -0.07
C ILE A 249 -8.50 -11.44 -0.15
N LEU A 250 -7.84 -11.15 0.96
CA LEU A 250 -6.39 -11.14 1.03
C LEU A 250 -5.79 -12.50 0.71
N VAL A 251 -4.73 -12.47 -0.07
CA VAL A 251 -3.81 -13.60 -0.23
C VAL A 251 -2.85 -13.66 0.98
N PRO A 252 -2.14 -14.78 1.25
CA PRO A 252 -1.18 -14.85 2.37
C PRO A 252 -0.12 -13.76 2.32
N ARG A 253 0.34 -13.39 1.14
CA ARG A 253 1.29 -12.28 0.95
C ARG A 253 0.72 -10.97 1.50
N GLY A 254 -0.56 -10.66 1.20
CA GLY A 254 -1.19 -9.44 1.69
C GLY A 254 -1.30 -9.37 3.21
N ARG A 255 -1.52 -10.51 3.87
CA ARG A 255 -1.49 -10.58 5.34
C ARG A 255 -0.10 -10.32 5.89
N GLN A 256 0.93 -10.89 5.25
CA GLN A 256 2.32 -10.67 5.63
C GLN A 256 2.72 -9.20 5.44
N GLU A 257 2.35 -8.57 4.33
CA GLU A 257 2.63 -7.16 4.05
C GLU A 257 2.14 -6.24 5.17
N LEU A 258 0.92 -6.48 5.66
CA LEU A 258 0.35 -5.67 6.74
C LEU A 258 0.98 -6.02 8.10
N PHE A 259 1.27 -7.30 8.37
CA PHE A 259 1.97 -7.71 9.58
C PHE A 259 3.37 -7.07 9.65
N ASP A 260 4.14 -7.14 8.57
CA ASP A 260 5.47 -6.56 8.48
C ASP A 260 5.43 -5.02 8.61
N SER A 261 4.37 -4.39 8.04
CA SER A 261 4.09 -2.96 8.24
C SER A 261 3.85 -2.64 9.72
N GLY A 262 3.05 -3.44 10.42
CA GLY A 262 2.81 -3.28 11.85
C GLY A 262 4.09 -3.42 12.68
N VAL A 263 4.94 -4.39 12.36
CA VAL A 263 6.26 -4.57 13.01
C VAL A 263 7.14 -3.33 12.80
N LEU A 264 7.18 -2.79 11.57
CA LEU A 264 7.95 -1.57 11.28
C LEU A 264 7.44 -0.38 12.11
N HIS A 265 6.11 -0.18 12.18
CA HIS A 265 5.51 0.89 12.97
C HIS A 265 5.76 0.72 14.48
N ALA A 266 5.83 -0.52 14.97
CA ALA A 266 6.23 -0.78 16.36
C ALA A 266 7.66 -0.28 16.64
N TYR A 267 8.60 -0.50 15.71
CA TYR A 267 9.97 0.02 15.87
C TYR A 267 10.05 1.55 15.78
N MET A 268 9.26 2.16 14.92
CA MET A 268 9.34 3.61 14.67
C MET A 268 8.54 4.43 15.70
N TYR A 269 7.35 3.95 16.10
CA TYR A 269 6.34 4.78 16.77
C TYR A 269 5.84 4.23 18.11
N SER A 270 6.43 3.16 18.65
CA SER A 270 5.97 2.60 19.94
C SER A 270 6.04 3.60 21.10
N SER A 271 6.93 4.60 21.03
CA SER A 271 7.03 5.67 22.03
C SER A 271 5.79 6.56 22.11
N LEU A 272 4.95 6.58 21.06
CA LEU A 272 3.69 7.34 21.02
C LEU A 272 2.55 6.61 21.74
N TYR A 273 2.71 5.32 22.04
CA TYR A 273 1.68 4.51 22.68
C TYR A 273 1.84 4.50 24.21
N ASP A 274 0.79 4.92 24.93
CA ASP A 274 0.72 4.74 26.37
C ASP A 274 0.10 3.37 26.72
N PRO A 275 0.86 2.43 27.32
CA PRO A 275 0.38 1.08 27.64
C PRO A 275 -0.76 1.06 28.68
N ASN A 276 -1.05 2.17 29.35
CA ASN A 276 -2.18 2.29 30.28
C ASN A 276 -3.47 2.73 29.59
N THR A 277 -3.43 3.01 28.29
CA THR A 277 -4.59 3.44 27.49
C THR A 277 -4.91 2.43 26.42
N LYS A 278 -6.16 2.45 25.96
CA LYS A 278 -6.59 1.67 24.80
C LYS A 278 -6.93 2.65 23.68
N ILE A 279 -6.19 2.59 22.58
CA ILE A 279 -6.41 3.48 21.44
C ILE A 279 -7.53 2.96 20.54
N ILE A 280 -8.08 3.86 19.72
CA ILE A 280 -8.98 3.51 18.61
C ILE A 280 -8.19 3.52 17.31
N ALA A 281 -8.29 2.42 16.56
CA ALA A 281 -7.92 2.31 15.16
C ALA A 281 -9.19 2.13 14.32
N ARG A 282 -9.20 2.59 13.06
CA ARG A 282 -10.41 2.56 12.23
C ARG A 282 -10.19 1.77 10.93
N THR A 283 -11.22 1.07 10.49
CA THR A 283 -11.24 0.34 9.22
C THR A 283 -12.64 0.33 8.62
N THR A 284 -12.81 -0.23 7.42
CA THR A 284 -14.10 -0.38 6.76
C THR A 284 -14.62 -1.82 6.79
N THR A 285 -15.88 -2.02 6.40
CA THR A 285 -16.57 -3.32 6.50
C THR A 285 -16.18 -4.35 5.44
N GLN A 286 -15.33 -4.05 4.46
CA GLN A 286 -14.88 -5.08 3.52
C GLN A 286 -13.90 -6.05 4.19
N ASP A 287 -14.02 -7.36 3.91
CA ASP A 287 -13.18 -8.40 4.55
C ASP A 287 -11.69 -8.10 4.43
N ARG A 288 -11.22 -7.71 3.24
CA ARG A 288 -9.82 -7.35 3.01
C ARG A 288 -9.33 -6.18 3.87
N MET A 289 -10.22 -5.23 4.17
CA MET A 289 -9.90 -4.08 5.02
C MET A 289 -9.77 -4.49 6.48
N LEU A 290 -10.78 -5.21 6.99
CA LEU A 290 -10.77 -5.74 8.35
C LEU A 290 -9.55 -6.64 8.60
N ARG A 291 -9.27 -7.58 7.68
CA ARG A 291 -8.12 -8.48 7.83
C ARG A 291 -6.77 -7.75 7.68
N SER A 292 -6.70 -6.70 6.89
CA SER A 292 -5.52 -5.84 6.80
C SER A 292 -5.23 -5.17 8.14
N ALA A 293 -6.25 -4.54 8.74
CA ALA A 293 -6.14 -3.93 10.05
C ALA A 293 -5.72 -4.93 11.14
N GLU A 294 -6.38 -6.10 11.21
CA GLU A 294 -6.05 -7.14 12.18
C GLU A 294 -4.59 -7.63 12.06
N ASN A 295 -4.09 -7.85 10.82
CA ASN A 295 -2.71 -8.29 10.64
C ASN A 295 -1.71 -7.19 11.00
N PHE A 296 -1.97 -5.93 10.64
CA PHE A 296 -1.15 -4.80 11.05
C PHE A 296 -1.08 -4.68 12.58
N LEU A 297 -2.23 -4.68 13.24
CA LEU A 297 -2.31 -4.58 14.70
C LEU A 297 -1.61 -5.76 15.40
N ALA A 298 -1.70 -6.96 14.83
CA ALA A 298 -0.96 -8.11 15.33
C ALA A 298 0.57 -7.94 15.15
N GLY A 299 1.01 -7.32 14.07
CA GLY A 299 2.41 -6.96 13.86
C GLY A 299 2.91 -5.92 14.85
N MET A 300 2.10 -4.89 15.13
CA MET A 300 2.47 -3.77 15.99
C MET A 300 2.39 -4.08 17.49
N PHE A 301 1.33 -4.76 17.93
CA PHE A 301 1.02 -5.01 19.34
C PHE A 301 1.11 -6.48 19.74
N GLY A 302 1.43 -7.38 18.81
CA GLY A 302 1.40 -8.82 19.05
C GLY A 302 -0.01 -9.41 18.95
N LEU A 303 -0.14 -10.72 19.23
CA LEU A 303 -1.42 -11.43 19.10
C LEU A 303 -2.50 -10.95 20.09
N GLU A 304 -2.08 -10.33 21.19
CA GLU A 304 -2.96 -9.77 22.22
C GLU A 304 -3.38 -8.31 21.92
N TRP A 305 -3.22 -7.85 20.67
CA TRP A 305 -3.57 -6.49 20.27
C TRP A 305 -4.98 -6.02 20.69
N PRO A 306 -6.01 -6.88 20.82
CA PRO A 306 -7.33 -6.41 21.28
C PRO A 306 -7.33 -5.85 22.72
N ASN A 307 -6.29 -6.12 23.50
CA ASN A 307 -6.10 -5.49 24.81
C ASN A 307 -5.62 -4.03 24.70
N ASN A 308 -4.95 -3.70 23.60
CA ASN A 308 -4.33 -2.40 23.36
C ASN A 308 -5.15 -1.49 22.45
N VAL A 309 -5.96 -2.07 21.55
CA VAL A 309 -6.66 -1.34 20.50
C VAL A 309 -8.13 -1.75 20.43
N THR A 310 -9.01 -0.78 20.32
CA THR A 310 -10.38 -0.97 19.85
C THR A 310 -10.40 -0.72 18.35
N LEU A 311 -10.72 -1.74 17.57
CA LEU A 311 -10.86 -1.59 16.12
C LEU A 311 -12.29 -1.15 15.81
N GLU A 312 -12.46 0.09 15.39
CA GLU A 312 -13.71 0.64 14.92
C GLU A 312 -13.90 0.27 13.45
N VAL A 313 -15.05 -0.32 13.13
CA VAL A 313 -15.38 -0.77 11.77
C VAL A 313 -16.50 0.10 11.22
N ILE A 314 -16.15 1.03 10.33
CA ILE A 314 -17.09 1.96 9.72
C ILE A 314 -17.73 1.30 8.49
N ILE A 315 -19.06 1.40 8.39
CA ILE A 315 -19.79 0.77 7.28
C ILE A 315 -19.41 1.45 5.96
N GLU A 316 -19.02 0.63 5.00
CA GLU A 316 -18.76 1.04 3.64
C GLU A 316 -20.01 0.78 2.79
N GLY A 317 -20.71 1.83 2.44
CA GLY A 317 -21.96 1.73 1.71
C GLY A 317 -22.44 3.09 1.21
N SER A 318 -23.16 3.10 0.09
CA SER A 318 -23.73 4.32 -0.47
C SER A 318 -24.68 5.00 0.54
N ASN A 319 -24.60 6.31 0.62
CA ASN A 319 -25.34 7.16 1.55
C ASN A 319 -24.97 6.99 3.05
N LEU A 320 -23.82 6.41 3.35
CA LEU A 320 -23.28 6.31 4.70
C LEU A 320 -21.95 7.04 4.75
N ASN A 321 -21.88 8.13 5.51
CA ASN A 321 -20.66 8.92 5.62
C ASN A 321 -19.51 8.10 6.19
N ASN A 322 -18.41 8.05 5.42
CA ASN A 322 -17.21 7.32 5.75
C ASN A 322 -16.01 7.92 5.00
N SER A 323 -15.16 8.65 5.68
CA SER A 323 -13.96 9.29 5.12
C SER A 323 -12.91 8.28 4.64
N LEU A 324 -12.94 7.04 5.15
CA LEU A 324 -12.04 5.95 4.72
C LEU A 324 -12.49 5.29 3.41
N ALA A 325 -13.68 5.62 2.92
CA ALA A 325 -14.25 5.17 1.66
C ALA A 325 -15.09 6.30 1.03
N GLY A 326 -14.50 7.48 0.90
CA GLY A 326 -15.18 8.71 0.50
C GLY A 326 -15.87 8.64 -0.85
N TYR A 327 -15.40 7.80 -1.76
CA TYR A 327 -16.01 7.53 -3.07
C TYR A 327 -17.43 6.97 -2.95
N MET A 328 -17.80 6.31 -1.86
CA MET A 328 -19.16 5.77 -1.67
C MET A 328 -20.21 6.87 -1.48
N ASN A 329 -19.81 8.07 -1.15
CA ASN A 329 -20.67 9.23 -0.89
C ASN A 329 -20.45 10.39 -1.88
N CYS A 330 -19.90 10.10 -3.03
CA CYS A 330 -19.76 11.03 -4.14
C CYS A 330 -20.46 10.42 -5.37
N PRO A 331 -21.79 10.60 -5.57
CA PRO A 331 -22.53 9.95 -6.65
C PRO A 331 -22.01 10.23 -8.06
N ASN A 332 -21.34 11.38 -8.25
CA ASN A 332 -20.74 11.74 -9.52
C ASN A 332 -19.35 11.12 -9.74
N GLU A 333 -18.80 10.40 -8.73
CA GLU A 333 -17.61 9.58 -8.94
C GLU A 333 -17.97 8.46 -9.92
N ARG A 334 -17.21 8.34 -10.98
CA ARG A 334 -17.42 7.36 -12.04
C ARG A 334 -16.20 6.47 -12.17
N GLU A 335 -16.37 5.17 -11.93
CA GLU A 335 -15.33 4.18 -12.23
C GLU A 335 -14.92 4.20 -13.72
N ASP A 336 -15.85 4.56 -14.61
CA ASP A 336 -15.66 4.72 -16.06
C ASP A 336 -15.32 6.16 -16.47
N GLY A 337 -14.65 6.91 -15.59
CA GLY A 337 -14.29 8.30 -15.83
C GLY A 337 -13.23 8.53 -16.90
N LEU A 338 -12.76 9.77 -16.97
CA LEU A 338 -11.77 10.23 -17.95
C LEU A 338 -10.47 9.39 -17.90
N GLY A 339 -10.07 8.95 -16.71
CA GLY A 339 -8.90 8.09 -16.52
C GLY A 339 -9.05 6.71 -17.16
N SER A 340 -10.24 6.09 -17.07
CA SER A 340 -10.51 4.81 -17.73
C SER A 340 -10.48 4.95 -19.25
N ALA A 341 -11.03 6.02 -19.80
CA ALA A 341 -10.97 6.31 -21.23
C ALA A 341 -9.52 6.54 -21.70
N ALA A 342 -8.72 7.30 -20.95
CA ALA A 342 -7.31 7.54 -21.24
C ALA A 342 -6.49 6.24 -21.20
N ARG A 343 -6.72 5.39 -20.18
CA ARG A 343 -6.13 4.04 -20.11
C ARG A 343 -6.45 3.22 -21.35
N ASP A 344 -7.70 3.18 -21.79
CA ASP A 344 -8.12 2.34 -22.91
C ASP A 344 -7.51 2.80 -24.24
N ILE A 345 -7.37 4.11 -24.45
CA ILE A 345 -6.62 4.68 -25.57
C ILE A 345 -5.17 4.16 -25.52
N TRP A 346 -4.52 4.30 -24.39
CA TRP A 346 -3.12 3.89 -24.21
C TRP A 346 -2.92 2.38 -24.38
N VAL A 347 -3.81 1.56 -23.82
CA VAL A 347 -3.79 0.10 -23.99
C VAL A 347 -3.85 -0.27 -25.47
N GLY A 348 -4.68 0.41 -26.26
CA GLY A 348 -4.76 0.26 -27.71
C GLY A 348 -3.46 0.59 -28.44
N HIS A 349 -2.64 1.50 -27.88
CA HIS A 349 -1.34 1.85 -28.47
C HIS A 349 -0.25 0.84 -28.12
N TYR A 350 0.01 0.60 -26.82
CA TYR A 350 1.21 -0.15 -26.43
C TYR A 350 1.06 -1.69 -26.54
N LEU A 351 -0.17 -2.24 -26.51
CA LEU A 351 -0.38 -3.69 -26.56
C LEU A 351 -0.73 -4.24 -27.97
N GLN A 352 -0.81 -3.39 -28.98
CA GLN A 352 -1.17 -3.85 -30.31
C GLN A 352 -0.20 -4.93 -30.82
N ASN A 353 1.10 -4.72 -30.70
CA ASN A 353 2.13 -5.67 -31.14
C ASN A 353 2.05 -6.99 -30.37
N ALA A 354 1.82 -6.96 -29.05
CA ALA A 354 1.64 -8.15 -28.23
C ALA A 354 0.39 -8.92 -28.66
N THR A 355 -0.72 -8.21 -28.89
CA THR A 355 -1.99 -8.81 -29.32
C THR A 355 -1.84 -9.51 -30.69
N GLU A 356 -1.16 -8.87 -31.64
CA GLU A 356 -0.86 -9.49 -32.95
C GLU A 356 0.07 -10.70 -32.81
N ARG A 357 1.05 -10.65 -31.91
CA ARG A 357 1.95 -11.77 -31.62
C ARG A 357 1.17 -12.96 -31.07
N PHE A 358 0.33 -12.75 -30.09
CA PHE A 358 -0.44 -13.82 -29.44
C PHE A 358 -1.57 -14.36 -30.31
N SER A 359 -2.24 -13.54 -31.10
CA SER A 359 -3.28 -13.99 -32.02
C SER A 359 -2.80 -15.00 -33.03
N LYS A 360 -1.50 -14.96 -33.44
CA LYS A 360 -0.88 -15.92 -34.37
C LYS A 360 -0.57 -17.27 -33.72
N LEU A 361 -0.52 -17.31 -32.38
CA LEU A 361 -0.20 -18.51 -31.61
C LEU A 361 -1.44 -19.31 -31.21
N VAL A 362 -2.63 -18.77 -31.42
CA VAL A 362 -3.89 -19.41 -31.01
C VAL A 362 -4.80 -19.63 -32.21
N THR A 363 -5.26 -20.84 -32.38
CA THR A 363 -6.24 -21.23 -33.43
C THR A 363 -7.54 -21.67 -32.76
N GLY A 364 -8.71 -21.38 -33.39
CA GLY A 364 -10.00 -21.77 -32.85
C GLY A 364 -10.54 -20.88 -31.70
N TYR A 365 -9.83 -19.81 -31.39
CA TYR A 365 -10.22 -18.76 -30.46
C TYR A 365 -9.82 -17.40 -31.01
N ASN A 366 -10.70 -16.44 -30.91
CA ASN A 366 -10.43 -15.06 -31.34
C ASN A 366 -9.75 -14.29 -30.20
N TRP A 367 -8.43 -14.25 -30.23
CA TRP A 367 -7.62 -13.51 -29.25
C TRP A 367 -7.78 -12.01 -29.45
N THR A 368 -8.10 -11.28 -28.39
CA THR A 368 -8.40 -9.85 -28.41
C THR A 368 -7.37 -9.03 -27.63
N LEU A 369 -7.46 -7.70 -27.75
CA LEU A 369 -6.69 -6.75 -26.93
C LEU A 369 -7.00 -6.92 -25.45
N ASP A 370 -8.28 -7.12 -25.10
CA ASP A 370 -8.72 -7.34 -23.71
C ASP A 370 -8.12 -8.63 -23.14
N ASP A 371 -7.96 -9.68 -23.94
CA ASP A 371 -7.29 -10.91 -23.51
C ASP A 371 -5.81 -10.66 -23.23
N THR A 372 -5.16 -9.82 -24.05
CA THR A 372 -3.76 -9.43 -23.87
C THR A 372 -3.57 -8.63 -22.58
N TYR A 373 -4.44 -7.65 -22.34
CA TYR A 373 -4.39 -6.85 -21.12
C TYR A 373 -4.71 -7.68 -19.87
N ALA A 374 -5.69 -8.59 -19.95
CA ALA A 374 -5.99 -9.53 -18.90
C ALA A 374 -4.82 -10.49 -18.59
N ALA A 375 -4.07 -10.91 -19.61
CA ALA A 375 -2.88 -11.73 -19.44
C ALA A 375 -1.77 -10.98 -18.68
N GLN A 376 -1.56 -9.68 -18.92
CA GLN A 376 -0.67 -8.86 -18.10
C GLN A 376 -1.17 -8.75 -16.65
N THR A 377 -2.45 -8.47 -16.47
CA THR A 377 -3.08 -8.36 -15.15
C THR A 377 -2.97 -9.68 -14.36
N LEU A 378 -3.07 -10.83 -15.04
CA LEU A 378 -2.89 -12.15 -14.43
C LEU A 378 -1.46 -12.37 -13.90
N CYS A 379 -0.44 -11.84 -14.57
CA CYS A 379 0.93 -11.89 -14.03
C CYS A 379 0.98 -11.30 -12.61
N ALA A 380 0.39 -10.12 -12.40
CA ALA A 380 0.39 -9.46 -11.10
C ALA A 380 -0.35 -10.28 -10.04
N TYR A 381 -1.59 -10.69 -10.31
CA TYR A 381 -2.41 -11.42 -9.36
C TYR A 381 -1.89 -12.84 -9.07
N ASP A 382 -1.48 -13.60 -10.08
CA ASP A 382 -0.88 -14.92 -9.87
C ASP A 382 0.37 -14.84 -8.99
N THR A 383 1.22 -13.83 -9.22
CA THR A 383 2.46 -13.66 -8.49
C THR A 383 2.20 -13.45 -7.00
N VAL A 384 1.28 -12.55 -6.64
CA VAL A 384 0.97 -12.31 -5.21
C VAL A 384 0.18 -13.46 -4.58
N ALA A 385 -0.62 -14.19 -5.36
CA ALA A 385 -1.42 -15.32 -4.87
C ALA A 385 -0.62 -16.62 -4.72
N SER A 386 0.32 -16.85 -5.65
CA SER A 386 1.01 -18.14 -5.82
C SER A 386 2.53 -18.03 -5.79
N GLY A 387 3.08 -16.81 -5.77
CA GLY A 387 4.52 -16.54 -5.84
C GLY A 387 5.11 -16.59 -7.25
N TYR A 388 4.33 -16.95 -8.26
CA TYR A 388 4.78 -17.19 -9.63
C TYR A 388 3.64 -17.08 -10.63
N SER A 389 3.92 -16.61 -11.84
CA SER A 389 2.99 -16.62 -12.97
C SER A 389 3.69 -16.93 -14.31
N ARG A 390 3.06 -17.75 -15.13
CA ARG A 390 3.51 -18.01 -16.51
C ARG A 390 3.24 -16.83 -17.45
N PHE A 391 2.33 -15.96 -17.09
CA PHE A 391 1.99 -14.78 -17.89
C PHE A 391 3.08 -13.72 -17.85
N CYS A 392 3.91 -13.68 -16.81
CA CYS A 392 4.91 -12.62 -16.62
C CYS A 392 5.96 -12.56 -17.75
N SER A 393 6.41 -13.71 -18.26
CA SER A 393 7.44 -13.77 -19.30
C SER A 393 6.93 -13.56 -20.72
N LEU A 394 5.63 -13.36 -20.91
CA LEU A 394 5.02 -13.17 -22.23
C LEU A 394 5.26 -11.79 -22.85
N PHE A 395 5.63 -10.82 -22.02
CA PHE A 395 5.69 -9.41 -22.38
C PHE A 395 7.10 -8.85 -22.33
N THR A 396 7.37 -7.84 -23.15
CA THR A 396 8.64 -7.10 -23.15
C THR A 396 8.68 -6.08 -22.03
N TYR A 397 9.85 -5.49 -21.77
CA TYR A 397 9.98 -4.40 -20.80
C TYR A 397 9.15 -3.17 -21.18
N GLU A 398 9.13 -2.81 -22.45
CA GLU A 398 8.34 -1.69 -22.97
C GLU A 398 6.84 -1.94 -22.74
N GLU A 399 6.38 -3.18 -22.92
CA GLU A 399 5.00 -3.58 -22.65
C GLU A 399 4.68 -3.53 -21.15
N TRP A 400 5.65 -3.81 -20.26
CA TRP A 400 5.49 -3.65 -18.82
C TRP A 400 5.50 -2.19 -18.37
N ILE A 401 6.35 -1.34 -18.94
CA ILE A 401 6.29 0.11 -18.71
C ILE A 401 4.91 0.64 -19.13
N GLY A 402 4.42 0.19 -20.30
CA GLY A 402 3.08 0.54 -20.77
C GLY A 402 1.97 0.12 -19.81
N PHE A 403 2.10 -1.05 -19.18
CA PHE A 403 1.15 -1.54 -18.18
C PHE A 403 1.12 -0.66 -16.93
N GLY A 404 2.27 -0.31 -16.39
CA GLY A 404 2.36 0.62 -15.26
C GLY A 404 1.68 1.94 -15.57
N TYR A 405 2.04 2.54 -16.70
CA TYR A 405 1.47 3.81 -17.14
C TYR A 405 -0.04 3.76 -17.41
N SER A 406 -0.57 2.61 -17.83
CA SER A 406 -2.02 2.43 -17.99
C SER A 406 -2.79 2.64 -16.66
N HIS A 407 -2.18 2.25 -15.55
CA HIS A 407 -2.72 2.49 -14.21
C HIS A 407 -2.53 3.92 -13.72
N ASP A 408 -1.41 4.56 -14.11
CA ASP A 408 -1.19 5.97 -13.78
C ASP A 408 -2.27 6.84 -14.43
N LEU A 409 -2.55 6.63 -15.72
CA LEU A 409 -3.65 7.30 -16.43
C LEU A 409 -5.01 7.08 -15.76
N GLN A 410 -5.31 5.83 -15.42
CA GLN A 410 -6.59 5.48 -14.80
C GLN A 410 -6.79 6.17 -13.46
N PHE A 411 -5.81 6.10 -12.57
CA PHE A 411 -5.92 6.66 -11.22
C PHE A 411 -5.87 8.19 -11.23
N TYR A 412 -5.03 8.76 -12.09
CA TYR A 412 -4.96 10.21 -12.25
C TYR A 412 -6.31 10.80 -12.66
N GLY A 413 -6.90 10.25 -13.71
CA GLY A 413 -8.13 10.78 -14.29
C GLY A 413 -9.42 10.35 -13.56
N ASN A 414 -9.40 9.30 -12.74
CA ASN A 414 -10.58 8.89 -11.96
C ASN A 414 -10.56 9.39 -10.52
N ASN A 415 -9.38 9.47 -9.87
CA ASN A 415 -9.30 9.61 -8.40
C ASN A 415 -8.36 10.72 -7.93
N ALA A 416 -7.59 11.37 -8.83
CA ALA A 416 -6.63 12.40 -8.49
C ALA A 416 -6.97 13.75 -9.12
N PHE A 417 -5.95 14.51 -9.48
CA PHE A 417 -6.09 15.88 -10.01
C PHE A 417 -6.75 15.94 -11.39
N GLY A 418 -6.70 14.87 -12.17
CA GLY A 418 -7.41 14.77 -13.46
C GLY A 418 -8.92 14.50 -13.33
N SER A 419 -9.41 14.24 -12.12
CA SER A 419 -10.83 14.06 -11.81
C SER A 419 -11.40 15.29 -11.09
N GLU A 420 -12.59 15.74 -11.49
CA GLU A 420 -13.29 16.80 -10.77
C GLU A 420 -13.65 16.40 -9.34
N THR A 421 -13.93 15.11 -9.12
CA THR A 421 -14.27 14.57 -7.79
C THR A 421 -13.05 14.15 -6.96
N GLY A 422 -11.85 14.12 -7.54
CA GLY A 422 -10.67 13.56 -6.89
C GLY A 422 -10.36 14.19 -5.52
N ARG A 423 -10.32 15.53 -5.43
CA ARG A 423 -10.13 16.23 -4.14
C ARG A 423 -11.31 16.00 -3.19
N ALA A 424 -12.52 16.01 -3.72
CA ALA A 424 -13.75 15.91 -2.95
C ALA A 424 -13.85 14.57 -2.22
N ILE A 425 -13.41 13.48 -2.84
CA ILE A 425 -13.42 12.14 -2.25
C ILE A 425 -12.51 12.06 -1.01
N GLY A 426 -11.37 12.76 -1.02
CA GLY A 426 -10.41 12.72 0.09
C GLY A 426 -10.64 13.76 1.19
N ILE A 427 -11.51 14.76 0.96
CA ILE A 427 -11.59 15.95 1.83
C ILE A 427 -12.11 15.65 3.24
N GLY A 428 -13.00 14.66 3.38
CA GLY A 428 -13.51 14.27 4.69
C GLY A 428 -12.39 13.75 5.61
N PHE A 429 -11.48 12.94 5.08
CA PHE A 429 -10.31 12.48 5.84
C PHE A 429 -9.36 13.62 6.21
N GLN A 430 -9.11 14.55 5.30
CA GLN A 430 -8.30 15.73 5.56
C GLN A 430 -8.89 16.55 6.72
N GLN A 431 -10.21 16.77 6.74
CA GLN A 431 -10.91 17.48 7.83
C GLN A 431 -10.77 16.76 9.18
N GLU A 432 -10.88 15.43 9.21
CA GLU A 432 -10.67 14.65 10.42
C GLU A 432 -9.25 14.78 10.97
N VAL A 433 -8.24 14.74 10.07
CA VAL A 433 -6.84 14.94 10.48
C VAL A 433 -6.64 16.32 11.10
N LEU A 434 -7.17 17.37 10.46
CA LEU A 434 -7.06 18.74 10.98
C LEU A 434 -7.78 18.89 12.33
N ALA A 435 -8.97 18.31 12.47
CA ALA A 435 -9.72 18.37 13.72
C ALA A 435 -8.93 17.73 14.89
N ARG A 436 -8.26 16.60 14.63
CA ARG A 436 -7.37 15.96 15.62
C ARG A 436 -6.15 16.83 15.94
N LEU A 437 -5.50 17.41 14.93
CA LEU A 437 -4.36 18.32 15.12
C LEU A 437 -4.73 19.58 15.90
N GLN A 438 -5.93 20.11 15.69
CA GLN A 438 -6.46 21.30 16.36
C GLN A 438 -7.24 20.95 17.64
N ASN A 439 -7.31 19.68 18.02
CA ASN A 439 -7.91 19.17 19.25
C ASN A 439 -9.40 19.53 19.43
N HIS A 440 -10.21 19.31 18.40
CA HIS A 440 -11.67 19.49 18.47
C HIS A 440 -12.42 18.35 17.75
N THR A 441 -13.65 18.08 18.18
CA THR A 441 -14.59 17.19 17.49
C THR A 441 -15.24 17.89 16.30
N ILE A 442 -15.90 17.14 15.41
CA ILE A 442 -16.59 17.67 14.23
C ILE A 442 -18.10 17.56 14.41
N PRO A 443 -18.77 18.62 14.92
CA PRO A 443 -20.21 18.58 15.17
C PRO A 443 -21.07 18.72 13.91
N TYR A 444 -20.49 19.20 12.82
CA TYR A 444 -21.15 19.39 11.52
C TYR A 444 -20.13 19.24 10.39
N SER A 445 -20.56 18.63 9.29
CA SER A 445 -19.79 18.56 8.05
C SER A 445 -20.74 18.42 6.84
N GLU A 446 -20.34 19.01 5.73
CA GLU A 446 -20.99 18.87 4.41
C GLU A 446 -20.27 17.80 3.56
N THR A 447 -19.33 17.02 4.13
CA THR A 447 -18.51 16.05 3.42
C THR A 447 -18.79 14.61 3.89
N GLN A 448 -17.91 13.67 3.56
CA GLN A 448 -18.01 12.25 3.99
C GLN A 448 -17.74 12.03 5.48
N VAL A 449 -17.47 13.07 6.26
CA VAL A 449 -17.26 12.96 7.70
C VAL A 449 -18.51 12.39 8.38
N ASN A 450 -18.32 11.35 9.17
CA ASN A 450 -19.39 10.79 9.98
C ASN A 450 -19.54 11.55 11.30
N VAL A 451 -20.28 12.63 11.29
CA VAL A 451 -20.46 13.51 12.47
C VAL A 451 -21.06 12.79 13.69
N THR A 452 -21.71 11.64 13.51
CA THR A 452 -22.18 10.82 14.63
C THR A 452 -21.00 10.19 15.38
N LEU A 453 -19.96 9.78 14.67
CA LEU A 453 -18.73 9.24 15.24
C LEU A 453 -17.80 10.38 15.66
N ASP A 454 -17.62 11.39 14.82
CA ASP A 454 -16.56 12.39 14.95
C ASP A 454 -16.94 13.57 15.87
N ASN A 455 -18.21 13.68 16.25
CA ASN A 455 -18.64 14.59 17.33
C ASN A 455 -18.64 13.93 18.72
N ASN A 456 -18.04 12.78 18.88
CA ASN A 456 -18.01 12.03 20.13
C ASN A 456 -16.58 11.61 20.46
N THR A 457 -16.02 12.10 21.55
CA THR A 457 -14.64 11.80 21.97
C THR A 457 -14.41 10.33 22.36
N VAL A 458 -15.47 9.51 22.49
CA VAL A 458 -15.33 8.06 22.68
C VAL A 458 -14.97 7.35 21.37
N THR A 459 -15.51 7.80 20.24
CA THR A 459 -15.28 7.24 18.91
C THR A 459 -14.28 8.05 18.09
N PHE A 460 -14.13 9.33 18.43
CA PHE A 460 -13.14 10.24 17.86
C PHE A 460 -12.25 10.81 18.97
N PRO A 461 -11.36 10.00 19.56
CA PRO A 461 -10.53 10.46 20.68
C PRO A 461 -9.53 11.53 20.23
N LEU A 462 -9.38 12.56 21.07
CA LEU A 462 -8.44 13.67 20.84
C LEU A 462 -7.18 13.55 21.70
N ASN A 463 -7.16 12.59 22.62
CA ASN A 463 -6.10 12.39 23.60
C ASN A 463 -5.15 11.22 23.31
N GLN A 464 -5.16 10.69 22.09
CA GLN A 464 -4.17 9.71 21.64
C GLN A 464 -3.16 10.37 20.69
N SER A 465 -1.92 9.88 20.70
CA SER A 465 -0.84 10.36 19.82
C SER A 465 -0.62 9.46 18.60
N LEU A 466 -1.34 8.36 18.53
CA LEU A 466 -1.20 7.34 17.50
C LEU A 466 -2.56 7.02 16.91
N TYR A 467 -2.77 7.37 15.64
CA TYR A 467 -4.00 7.14 14.88
C TYR A 467 -3.71 6.22 13.71
N LEU A 468 -4.43 5.11 13.62
CA LEU A 468 -4.21 4.04 12.65
C LEU A 468 -5.51 3.80 11.87
N ASP A 469 -5.53 4.26 10.63
CA ASP A 469 -6.70 4.18 9.75
C ASP A 469 -6.39 3.29 8.54
N PHE A 470 -7.36 2.48 8.10
CA PHE A 470 -7.21 1.57 6.98
C PHE A 470 -8.24 1.87 5.90
N SER A 471 -7.77 2.06 4.67
CA SER A 471 -8.51 2.56 3.52
C SER A 471 -8.11 1.84 2.23
N HIS A 472 -8.55 2.36 1.09
CA HIS A 472 -8.32 1.81 -0.25
C HIS A 472 -7.29 2.64 -1.03
N ASP A 473 -6.75 2.07 -2.10
CA ASP A 473 -5.82 2.71 -3.02
C ASP A 473 -6.36 4.01 -3.62
N THR A 474 -7.57 3.96 -4.19
CA THR A 474 -8.22 5.11 -4.80
C THR A 474 -8.47 6.23 -3.78
N ASN A 475 -8.91 5.88 -2.57
CA ASN A 475 -9.16 6.85 -1.50
C ASN A 475 -7.86 7.52 -1.02
N ILE A 476 -6.73 6.77 -0.93
CA ILE A 476 -5.43 7.36 -0.57
C ILE A 476 -4.98 8.37 -1.63
N VAL A 477 -5.12 8.06 -2.92
CA VAL A 477 -4.81 8.99 -4.01
C VAL A 477 -5.65 10.27 -3.89
N SER A 478 -6.94 10.12 -3.61
CA SER A 478 -7.85 11.25 -3.38
C SER A 478 -7.48 12.05 -2.12
N ILE A 479 -7.00 11.39 -1.06
CA ILE A 479 -6.49 12.07 0.15
C ILE A 479 -5.26 12.92 -0.19
N LEU A 480 -4.31 12.41 -0.99
CA LEU A 480 -3.15 13.20 -1.42
C LEU A 480 -3.58 14.44 -2.23
N ALA A 481 -4.58 14.29 -3.10
CA ALA A 481 -5.17 15.39 -3.84
C ALA A 481 -5.92 16.39 -2.93
N ALA A 482 -6.62 15.89 -1.89
CA ALA A 482 -7.33 16.72 -0.91
C ALA A 482 -6.38 17.55 -0.04
N PHE A 483 -5.22 17.00 0.34
CA PHE A 483 -4.16 17.78 1.00
C PHE A 483 -3.47 18.78 0.05
N GLY A 484 -3.80 18.80 -1.23
CA GLY A 484 -3.30 19.74 -2.20
C GLY A 484 -1.85 19.48 -2.64
N LEU A 485 -1.42 18.22 -2.71
CA LEU A 485 -0.06 17.85 -3.11
C LEU A 485 0.12 17.98 -4.64
N THR A 486 0.11 19.22 -5.12
CA THR A 486 0.11 19.56 -6.55
C THR A 486 1.39 19.17 -7.29
N GLN A 487 2.44 18.75 -6.61
CA GLN A 487 3.59 18.11 -7.26
C GLN A 487 3.22 16.83 -8.02
N PHE A 488 2.05 16.26 -7.75
CA PHE A 488 1.47 15.13 -8.46
C PHE A 488 0.43 15.55 -9.53
N GLU A 489 0.22 16.84 -9.71
CA GLU A 489 -0.68 17.41 -10.71
C GLU A 489 0.10 17.69 -12.00
N GLU A 490 0.04 16.76 -12.94
CA GLU A 490 0.71 16.87 -14.22
C GLU A 490 -0.15 16.26 -15.34
N ASP A 491 0.00 16.78 -16.57
CA ASP A 491 -0.70 16.23 -17.72
C ASP A 491 -0.11 14.89 -18.14
N LEU A 492 -0.92 13.84 -18.08
CA LEU A 492 -0.56 12.50 -18.52
C LEU A 492 -1.19 12.22 -19.90
N PRO A 493 -0.41 12.23 -21.02
CA PRO A 493 -0.95 12.02 -22.34
C PRO A 493 -1.37 10.56 -22.57
N ALA A 494 -2.58 10.36 -23.09
CA ALA A 494 -3.13 9.02 -23.36
C ALA A 494 -2.54 8.33 -24.62
N ASP A 495 -1.86 9.08 -25.50
CA ASP A 495 -1.37 8.59 -26.78
C ASP A 495 0.12 8.23 -26.80
N LYS A 496 0.86 8.59 -25.76
CA LYS A 496 2.31 8.33 -25.66
C LYS A 496 2.76 8.26 -24.20
N TYR A 497 3.83 7.50 -23.95
CA TYR A 497 4.50 7.48 -22.66
C TYR A 497 5.37 8.75 -22.50
N PRO A 498 5.18 9.55 -21.44
CA PRO A 498 5.93 10.80 -21.26
C PRO A 498 7.37 10.61 -20.78
N GLY A 499 7.74 9.41 -20.33
CA GLY A 499 8.98 9.15 -19.61
C GLY A 499 8.78 9.16 -18.10
N GLU A 500 9.81 9.58 -17.37
CA GLU A 500 9.71 9.75 -15.90
C GLU A 500 8.67 10.85 -15.59
N HIS A 501 7.80 10.57 -14.64
CA HIS A 501 6.72 11.44 -14.20
C HIS A 501 6.42 11.22 -12.71
N ASN A 502 5.85 12.25 -12.07
CA ASN A 502 5.68 12.24 -10.61
C ASN A 502 4.47 11.39 -10.17
N PHE A 503 3.40 11.37 -10.97
CA PHE A 503 2.21 10.59 -10.64
C PHE A 503 2.39 9.13 -11.07
N THR A 504 3.08 8.35 -10.26
CA THR A 504 3.34 6.92 -10.52
C THR A 504 2.65 6.06 -9.47
N VAL A 505 1.58 5.39 -9.85
CA VAL A 505 0.70 4.62 -8.94
C VAL A 505 1.45 3.50 -8.20
N SER A 506 2.42 2.85 -8.85
CA SER A 506 3.24 1.82 -8.21
C SER A 506 4.13 2.36 -7.07
N HIS A 507 4.42 3.65 -7.06
CA HIS A 507 5.14 4.33 -5.97
C HIS A 507 4.20 4.89 -4.90
N MET A 508 2.98 5.26 -5.29
CA MET A 508 2.01 5.92 -4.41
C MET A 508 1.12 4.93 -3.67
N THR A 509 0.51 4.00 -4.41
CA THR A 509 -0.49 3.09 -3.85
C THR A 509 -0.27 1.61 -4.25
N PRO A 510 0.95 1.02 -4.11
CA PRO A 510 1.11 -0.43 -4.20
C PRO A 510 0.24 -1.14 -3.15
N PHE A 511 0.10 -2.45 -3.20
CA PHE A 511 -0.54 -3.20 -2.10
C PHE A 511 0.13 -2.89 -0.76
N GLY A 512 -0.65 -2.70 0.30
CA GLY A 512 -0.14 -2.35 1.63
C GLY A 512 0.51 -0.96 1.72
N ALA A 513 0.25 -0.09 0.75
CA ALA A 513 0.71 1.31 0.77
C ALA A 513 0.23 2.04 2.02
N ARG A 514 0.98 3.02 2.46
CA ARG A 514 0.64 3.84 3.62
C ARG A 514 1.18 5.25 3.50
N LEU A 515 0.38 6.17 3.96
CA LEU A 515 0.77 7.55 4.22
C LEU A 515 0.83 7.73 5.73
N ASP A 516 1.99 8.08 6.23
CA ASP A 516 2.26 8.45 7.60
C ASP A 516 2.40 9.97 7.67
N ILE A 517 1.57 10.64 8.47
CA ILE A 517 1.65 12.07 8.75
C ILE A 517 2.19 12.20 10.16
N GLU A 518 3.42 12.67 10.28
CA GLU A 518 4.14 12.83 11.55
C GLU A 518 4.12 14.28 12.00
N ILE A 519 3.97 14.51 13.30
CA ILE A 519 4.29 15.79 13.90
C ILE A 519 5.60 15.64 14.67
N ILE A 520 6.58 16.41 14.24
CA ILE A 520 7.93 16.42 14.82
C ILE A 520 8.10 17.69 15.61
N LYS A 521 8.52 17.54 16.85
CA LYS A 521 8.85 18.64 17.74
C LYS A 521 10.36 18.80 17.83
N THR A 522 10.85 20.01 17.72
CA THR A 522 12.26 20.37 17.82
C THR A 522 12.47 21.42 18.91
N PRO A 523 13.64 21.45 19.58
CA PRO A 523 13.87 22.41 20.67
C PRO A 523 13.94 23.86 20.20
N LYS A 524 14.20 24.10 18.91
CA LYS A 524 14.25 25.41 18.23
C LYS A 524 13.89 25.23 16.76
N PRO A 525 13.62 26.31 16.02
CA PRO A 525 13.45 26.23 14.58
C PRO A 525 14.67 25.57 13.90
N LEU A 526 14.41 24.65 12.98
CA LEU A 526 15.42 23.93 12.26
C LEU A 526 15.71 24.61 10.93
N LYS A 527 16.99 24.84 10.61
CA LYS A 527 17.39 25.44 9.34
C LYS A 527 16.95 24.57 8.17
N ALA A 528 16.55 25.22 7.08
CA ALA A 528 16.05 24.54 5.88
C ALA A 528 17.08 23.61 5.23
N ASP A 529 18.37 23.92 5.33
CA ASP A 529 19.50 23.14 4.82
C ASP A 529 19.97 22.03 5.76
N ARG A 530 19.30 21.84 6.91
CA ARG A 530 19.62 20.85 7.95
C ARG A 530 21.03 21.03 8.59
N SER A 531 21.64 22.21 8.45
CA SER A 531 22.95 22.49 9.04
C SER A 531 22.92 22.67 10.57
N GLY A 532 21.75 22.69 11.19
CA GLY A 532 21.52 22.82 12.61
C GLY A 532 20.27 23.63 12.92
N TYR A 533 20.11 23.99 14.19
CA TYR A 533 19.02 24.86 14.65
C TYR A 533 19.35 26.33 14.43
N GLU A 534 18.32 27.18 14.38
CA GLU A 534 18.49 28.62 14.43
C GLU A 534 19.10 29.05 15.78
N ASP A 535 19.84 30.16 15.77
CA ASP A 535 20.48 30.69 16.99
C ASP A 535 19.44 31.11 18.03
N GLU A 536 18.32 31.67 17.57
CA GLU A 536 17.19 32.14 18.38
C GLU A 536 15.92 31.37 17.99
N GLY A 537 14.91 31.40 18.88
CA GLY A 537 13.60 30.78 18.68
C GLY A 537 13.24 29.81 19.80
N GLU A 538 11.96 29.48 19.84
CA GLU A 538 11.36 28.57 20.82
C GLU A 538 11.15 27.18 20.21
N GLU A 539 10.65 26.24 21.02
CA GLU A 539 10.23 24.91 20.57
C GLU A 539 9.30 25.03 19.35
N THR A 540 9.62 24.33 18.28
CA THR A 540 8.91 24.41 16.99
C THR A 540 8.40 23.04 16.59
N LYS A 541 7.22 23.02 15.96
CA LYS A 541 6.63 21.79 15.41
C LYS A 541 6.67 21.80 13.89
N TYR A 542 6.89 20.65 13.31
CA TYR A 542 6.87 20.41 11.88
C TYR A 542 5.94 19.29 11.52
N VAL A 543 5.30 19.40 10.36
CA VAL A 543 4.53 18.34 9.72
C VAL A 543 5.43 17.66 8.69
N HIS A 544 5.45 16.33 8.73
CA HIS A 544 6.22 15.50 7.82
C HIS A 544 5.31 14.44 7.20
N PHE A 545 5.23 14.40 5.89
CA PHE A 545 4.48 13.37 5.15
C PHE A 545 5.44 12.30 4.64
N VAL A 546 5.16 11.06 5.01
CA VAL A 546 5.94 9.89 4.60
C VAL A 546 5.03 8.93 3.83
N LEU A 547 5.21 8.86 2.52
CA LEU A 547 4.45 7.96 1.66
C LEU A 547 5.32 6.74 1.29
N ASN A 548 4.90 5.56 1.73
CA ASN A 548 5.65 4.33 1.50
C ASN A 548 7.13 4.43 1.89
N GLN A 549 7.40 4.92 3.10
CA GLN A 549 8.73 5.09 3.69
C GLN A 549 9.60 6.15 2.98
N ARG A 550 9.01 7.10 2.27
CA ARG A 550 9.73 8.20 1.63
C ARG A 550 9.03 9.53 1.88
N THR A 551 9.85 10.51 2.15
CA THR A 551 9.40 11.89 2.39
C THR A 551 8.74 12.47 1.15
N VAL A 552 7.53 13.04 1.33
CA VAL A 552 6.83 13.85 0.32
C VAL A 552 7.10 15.32 0.64
N PRO A 553 7.87 16.05 -0.19
CA PRO A 553 8.25 17.44 0.10
C PRO A 553 7.05 18.37 0.03
N LEU A 554 6.58 18.88 1.19
CA LEU A 554 5.38 19.71 1.28
C LEU A 554 5.58 21.09 0.63
N GLY A 555 6.80 21.62 0.67
CA GLY A 555 7.12 22.92 0.07
C GLY A 555 7.00 22.97 -1.45
N TRP A 556 7.04 21.82 -2.13
CA TRP A 556 6.86 21.77 -3.59
C TRP A 556 5.42 21.98 -4.03
N SER A 557 4.48 21.72 -3.15
CA SER A 557 3.05 21.95 -3.39
C SER A 557 2.53 23.20 -2.69
N HIS A 558 3.15 23.59 -1.59
CA HIS A 558 2.70 24.67 -0.71
C HIS A 558 3.84 25.66 -0.47
N PRO A 559 3.85 26.81 -1.15
CA PRO A 559 4.93 27.80 -1.00
C PRO A 559 5.12 28.26 0.45
N GLU A 560 4.06 28.23 1.27
CA GLU A 560 4.10 28.57 2.69
C GLU A 560 4.96 27.58 3.51
N CYS A 561 5.22 26.38 2.97
CA CYS A 561 6.01 25.33 3.61
C CYS A 561 7.50 25.39 3.28
N ASP A 562 7.97 26.42 2.62
CA ASP A 562 9.36 26.63 2.19
C ASP A 562 9.89 25.53 1.25
N ALA A 563 9.92 25.84 -0.05
CA ALA A 563 10.37 24.91 -1.09
C ALA A 563 11.89 24.63 -1.06
N GLU A 564 12.67 25.44 -0.34
CA GLU A 564 14.13 25.27 -0.20
C GLU A 564 14.50 24.27 0.89
N ARG A 565 13.53 23.78 1.68
CA ARG A 565 13.79 22.82 2.74
C ARG A 565 14.19 21.45 2.15
N VAL A 566 15.41 21.05 2.45
CA VAL A 566 15.96 19.77 1.95
C VAL A 566 15.33 18.54 2.59
N ASP A 567 14.67 18.70 3.75
CA ASP A 567 13.98 17.62 4.48
C ASP A 567 12.50 17.49 4.10
N GLY A 568 11.97 18.37 3.25
CA GLY A 568 10.58 18.35 2.80
C GLY A 568 9.52 18.64 3.86
N TRP A 569 9.92 19.01 5.10
CA TRP A 569 9.01 19.30 6.20
C TRP A 569 8.30 20.65 6.03
N CYS A 570 7.19 20.83 6.72
CA CYS A 570 6.48 22.10 6.79
C CYS A 570 6.33 22.53 8.25
N GLU A 571 6.54 23.79 8.55
CA GLU A 571 6.22 24.32 9.88
C GLU A 571 4.71 24.15 10.15
N PHE A 572 4.35 23.73 11.36
CA PHE A 572 3.02 23.29 11.73
C PHE A 572 1.93 24.35 11.49
N GLU A 573 2.17 25.58 11.91
CA GLU A 573 1.20 26.67 11.73
C GLU A 573 1.05 27.08 10.26
N ALA A 574 2.13 27.03 9.50
CA ALA A 574 2.09 27.27 8.05
C ALA A 574 1.28 26.18 7.33
N PHE A 575 1.47 24.92 7.71
CA PHE A 575 0.67 23.81 7.21
C PHE A 575 -0.82 23.99 7.50
N LEU A 576 -1.20 24.23 8.75
CA LEU A 576 -2.60 24.43 9.12
C LEU A 576 -3.26 25.55 8.28
N LYS A 577 -2.58 26.67 8.14
CA LYS A 577 -3.06 27.81 7.34
C LYS A 577 -3.27 27.46 5.85
N VAL A 578 -2.41 26.63 5.30
CA VAL A 578 -2.58 26.12 3.93
C VAL A 578 -3.83 25.24 3.84
N GLN A 579 -3.97 24.34 4.79
CA GLN A 579 -5.04 23.35 4.78
C GLN A 579 -6.45 23.93 4.95
N GLU A 580 -6.58 25.10 5.58
CA GLU A 580 -7.86 25.83 5.69
C GLU A 580 -8.51 26.15 4.31
N LYS A 581 -7.71 26.21 3.24
CA LYS A 581 -8.18 26.51 1.88
C LYS A 581 -8.73 25.29 1.15
N MET A 582 -8.36 24.09 1.57
CA MET A 582 -8.61 22.85 0.82
C MET A 582 -10.09 22.49 0.69
N PRO A 583 -10.97 22.67 1.70
CA PRO A 583 -12.41 22.42 1.53
C PRO A 583 -13.04 23.26 0.43
N GLY A 584 -12.65 24.55 0.32
CA GLY A 584 -13.11 25.42 -0.76
C GLY A 584 -12.63 25.00 -2.15
N LEU A 585 -11.44 24.40 -2.26
CA LEU A 585 -10.91 23.87 -3.51
C LEU A 585 -11.52 22.50 -3.86
N ALA A 586 -11.96 21.73 -2.88
CA ALA A 586 -12.61 20.44 -3.09
C ALA A 586 -14.04 20.56 -3.65
N ARG A 587 -14.75 21.65 -3.38
CA ARG A 587 -16.12 21.93 -3.85
C ARG A 587 -17.07 20.72 -3.73
N TYR A 588 -17.03 20.03 -2.58
CA TYR A 588 -17.62 18.71 -2.39
C TYR A 588 -19.07 18.61 -2.84
N GLU A 589 -19.94 19.50 -2.35
CA GLU A 589 -21.37 19.52 -2.71
C GLU A 589 -21.58 19.70 -4.22
N GLU A 590 -20.83 20.62 -4.82
CA GLU A 590 -20.92 20.94 -6.24
C GLU A 590 -20.51 19.76 -7.11
N VAL A 591 -19.33 19.18 -6.87
CA VAL A 591 -18.78 18.15 -7.77
C VAL A 591 -19.35 16.76 -7.52
N CYS A 592 -19.77 16.46 -6.28
CA CYS A 592 -20.32 15.14 -5.95
C CYS A 592 -21.83 15.00 -6.19
N PHE A 593 -22.61 16.12 -6.15
CA PHE A 593 -24.08 16.06 -6.14
C PHE A 593 -24.77 16.98 -7.14
N ALA A 594 -24.08 17.93 -7.79
CA ALA A 594 -24.72 18.70 -8.85
C ALA A 594 -25.22 17.78 -9.95
N ASP A 595 -26.47 17.96 -10.36
CA ASP A 595 -27.04 17.24 -11.49
C ASP A 595 -26.19 17.51 -12.73
N GLY A 596 -25.42 16.51 -13.15
CA GLY A 596 -24.54 16.62 -14.28
C GLY A 596 -25.35 16.85 -15.54
N GLU A 597 -25.36 18.07 -16.05
CA GLU A 597 -25.55 18.25 -17.49
C GLU A 597 -24.34 17.55 -18.14
N SER A 598 -24.59 16.39 -18.68
CA SER A 598 -23.59 15.69 -19.51
C SER A 598 -23.20 16.61 -20.64
N PRO A 599 -21.89 16.80 -20.91
CA PRO A 599 -21.43 17.54 -22.07
C PRO A 599 -21.84 16.90 -23.39
#